data_e0b72f2b67e8981e13236af9be28c2a9
#
_entry.id   e0b72f2b67e8981e13236af9be28c2a9
#
_cell.length_a   1.000
_cell.length_b   1.000
_cell.length_c   1.000
_cell.angle_alpha   90.00
_cell.angle_beta   90.00
_cell.angle_gamma   90.00
#
_symmetry.space_group_name_H-M   'P 1'
#
loop_
_entity.id
_entity.type
_entity.pdbx_description
1 polymer ?
#
loop_
_entity_poly.entity_id
_entity_poly.type
_entity_poly.pdbx_seq_one_letter_code
_entity_poly.pdbx_strand_id
1 'polypeptide(L)'
;TSTAYIVYSLVLAGTTAFDLGGPVNKAAGFVALGFTTEKILPITARTIAIVTPSIGLGLSTLIDRRLVGRKVYEDEFYELGKTSMFLAIMGISEGAIPFALERPSFTIPLYVVGSIIGAMSGVILGAEQWFPESAIWAWPLVKNLGVYILGILIGAVIIAVVNVYYRNNLIKKGKLVIDED
;
A
#
# COMPACT_ATOMS: atom_id res chain seq x y z
N THR A 1 -19.37 12.89 4.71
CA THR A 1 -18.16 12.50 5.47
C THR A 1 -17.75 13.67 6.34
N SER A 2 -17.67 13.50 7.67
CA SER A 2 -17.30 14.59 8.58
C SER A 2 -15.82 14.95 8.44
N THR A 3 -15.46 16.22 8.68
CA THR A 3 -14.07 16.68 8.68
C THR A 3 -13.21 15.86 9.65
N ALA A 4 -13.75 15.55 10.83
CA ALA A 4 -13.06 14.71 11.82
C ALA A 4 -12.72 13.33 11.28
N TYR A 5 -13.63 12.69 10.53
CA TYR A 5 -13.38 11.38 9.91
C TYR A 5 -12.33 11.46 8.80
N ILE A 6 -12.31 12.55 8.02
CA ILE A 6 -11.28 12.75 6.99
C ILE A 6 -9.89 12.89 7.63
N VAL A 7 -9.74 13.75 8.64
CA VAL A 7 -8.46 13.95 9.34
C VAL A 7 -8.00 12.64 10.01
N TYR A 8 -8.89 11.96 10.72
CA TYR A 8 -8.61 10.65 11.31
C TYR A 8 -8.13 9.65 10.26
N SER A 9 -8.84 9.53 9.14
CA SER A 9 -8.50 8.57 8.08
C SER A 9 -7.15 8.86 7.44
N LEU A 10 -6.81 10.12 7.23
CA LEU A 10 -5.53 10.56 6.69
C LEU A 10 -4.37 10.17 7.62
N VAL A 11 -4.48 10.50 8.90
CA VAL A 11 -3.46 10.16 9.91
C VAL A 11 -3.34 8.65 10.06
N LEU A 12 -4.48 7.96 10.11
CA LEU A 12 -4.52 6.50 10.25
C LEU A 12 -3.87 5.78 9.06
N ALA A 13 -4.14 6.23 7.84
CA ALA A 13 -3.53 5.64 6.64
C ALA A 13 -2.01 5.83 6.63
N GLY A 14 -1.54 7.04 6.90
CA GLY A 14 -0.11 7.35 6.93
C GLY A 14 0.66 6.56 7.98
N THR A 15 0.18 6.55 9.22
CA THR A 15 0.80 5.81 10.33
C THR A 15 0.73 4.29 10.12
N THR A 16 -0.34 3.79 9.53
CA THR A 16 -0.48 2.36 9.20
C THR A 16 0.53 1.91 8.16
N ALA A 17 0.74 2.69 7.10
CA ALA A 17 1.66 2.34 6.02
C ALA A 17 3.14 2.52 6.41
N PHE A 18 3.46 3.37 7.38
CA PHE A 18 4.80 3.88 7.64
C PHE A 18 5.85 2.78 7.84
N ASP A 19 5.61 1.83 8.71
CA ASP A 19 6.58 0.81 9.12
C ASP A 19 6.16 -0.64 8.82
N LEU A 20 5.19 -0.83 7.91
CA LEU A 20 4.82 -2.13 7.32
C LEU A 20 4.59 -3.24 8.38
N GLY A 21 3.74 -2.99 9.36
CA GLY A 21 3.44 -3.94 10.44
C GLY A 21 4.28 -3.74 11.70
N GLY A 22 5.14 -2.72 11.75
CA GLY A 22 5.96 -2.37 12.89
C GLY A 22 5.19 -1.68 14.03
N PRO A 23 5.94 -1.08 15.01
CA PRO A 23 5.34 -0.48 16.21
C PRO A 23 4.35 0.65 15.91
N VAL A 24 4.63 1.52 14.93
CA VAL A 24 3.75 2.63 14.56
C VAL A 24 2.45 2.13 13.96
N ASN A 25 2.54 1.16 13.03
CA ASN A 25 1.37 0.48 12.46
C ASN A 25 0.50 -0.14 13.56
N LYS A 26 1.10 -0.85 14.52
CA LYS A 26 0.38 -1.52 15.60
C LYS A 26 -0.28 -0.52 16.54
N ALA A 27 0.42 0.55 16.92
CA ALA A 27 -0.15 1.61 17.77
C ALA A 27 -1.35 2.27 17.09
N ALA A 28 -1.24 2.62 15.80
CA ALA A 28 -2.36 3.12 15.01
C ALA A 28 -3.52 2.12 14.96
N GLY A 29 -3.22 0.82 14.88
CA GLY A 29 -4.21 -0.25 14.91
C GLY A 29 -4.99 -0.33 16.21
N PHE A 30 -4.34 -0.21 17.35
CA PHE A 30 -5.01 -0.22 18.65
C PHE A 30 -5.94 0.98 18.83
N VAL A 31 -5.50 2.17 18.41
CA VAL A 31 -6.35 3.38 18.44
C VAL A 31 -7.57 3.19 17.53
N ALA A 32 -7.35 2.72 16.30
CA ALA A 32 -8.43 2.48 15.35
C ALA A 32 -9.40 1.41 15.83
N LEU A 33 -8.91 0.35 16.47
CA LEU A 33 -9.74 -0.72 17.03
C LEU A 33 -10.66 -0.16 18.13
N GLY A 34 -10.15 0.69 19.02
CA GLY A 34 -10.95 1.35 20.04
C GLY A 34 -12.12 2.14 19.42
N PHE A 35 -11.86 3.00 18.46
CA PHE A 35 -12.92 3.77 17.78
C PHE A 35 -13.91 2.87 17.02
N THR A 36 -13.44 1.81 16.42
CA THR A 36 -14.27 0.89 15.63
C THR A 36 -15.16 0.03 16.52
N THR A 37 -14.63 -0.46 17.65
CA THR A 37 -15.37 -1.27 18.63
C THR A 37 -16.52 -0.48 19.26
N GLU A 38 -16.26 0.79 19.58
CA GLU A 38 -17.28 1.72 20.10
C GLU A 38 -18.20 2.29 18.99
N LYS A 39 -18.03 1.86 17.75
CA LYS A 39 -18.76 2.33 16.57
C LYS A 39 -18.73 3.86 16.37
N ILE A 40 -17.64 4.48 16.76
CA ILE A 40 -17.43 5.94 16.61
C ILE A 40 -16.91 6.26 15.19
N LEU A 41 -15.88 5.55 14.74
CA LEU A 41 -15.26 5.73 13.41
C LEU A 41 -14.91 4.38 12.78
N PRO A 42 -15.18 4.21 11.46
CA PRO A 42 -14.82 2.99 10.76
C PRO A 42 -13.32 2.89 10.52
N ILE A 43 -12.82 1.66 10.36
CA ILE A 43 -11.39 1.33 10.20
C ILE A 43 -10.91 1.33 8.75
N THR A 44 -11.74 1.71 7.82
CA THR A 44 -11.56 1.61 6.35
C THR A 44 -10.19 2.09 5.87
N ALA A 45 -9.75 3.27 6.30
CA ALA A 45 -8.47 3.85 5.86
C ALA A 45 -7.28 2.95 6.23
N ARG A 46 -7.32 2.32 7.43
CA ARG A 46 -6.29 1.41 7.86
C ARG A 46 -6.25 0.14 7.01
N THR A 47 -7.39 -0.48 6.77
CA THR A 47 -7.45 -1.76 6.05
C THR A 47 -7.02 -1.62 4.59
N ILE A 48 -7.31 -0.49 3.95
CA ILE A 48 -6.77 -0.15 2.63
C ILE A 48 -5.24 0.06 2.73
N ALA A 49 -4.77 0.85 3.69
CA ALA A 49 -3.35 1.21 3.82
C ALA A 49 -2.44 0.02 4.17
N ILE A 50 -2.96 -1.05 4.79
CA ILE A 50 -2.20 -2.27 5.07
C ILE A 50 -1.78 -2.97 3.78
N VAL A 51 -2.68 -3.11 2.82
CA VAL A 51 -2.45 -3.92 1.62
C VAL A 51 -1.81 -3.14 0.47
N THR A 52 -2.03 -1.82 0.42
CA THR A 52 -1.63 -0.96 -0.69
C THR A 52 -0.12 -0.97 -0.97
N PRO A 53 0.80 -0.86 0.02
CA PRO A 53 2.25 -0.88 -0.23
C PRO A 53 2.70 -2.17 -0.90
N SER A 54 2.27 -3.31 -0.38
CA SER A 54 2.68 -4.63 -0.87
C SER A 54 2.14 -4.91 -2.27
N ILE A 55 0.90 -4.50 -2.58
CA ILE A 55 0.35 -4.61 -3.93
C ILE A 55 1.08 -3.66 -4.87
N GLY A 56 1.32 -2.41 -4.48
CA GLY A 56 1.96 -1.41 -5.32
C GLY A 56 3.41 -1.76 -5.67
N LEU A 57 4.21 -2.15 -4.68
CA LEU A 57 5.59 -2.55 -4.91
C LEU A 57 5.69 -3.88 -5.67
N GLY A 58 4.84 -4.85 -5.37
CA GLY A 58 4.74 -6.08 -6.14
C GLY A 58 4.30 -5.84 -7.59
N LEU A 59 3.30 -4.98 -7.80
CA LEU A 59 2.85 -4.62 -9.14
C LEU A 59 3.96 -3.94 -9.95
N SER A 60 4.82 -3.15 -9.33
CA SER A 60 5.94 -2.48 -10.02
C SER A 60 6.88 -3.47 -10.71
N THR A 61 7.07 -4.67 -10.15
CA THR A 61 7.89 -5.72 -10.78
C THR A 61 7.20 -6.38 -11.99
N LEU A 62 5.87 -6.30 -12.08
CA LEU A 62 5.13 -6.90 -13.20
C LEU A 62 4.98 -5.95 -14.40
N ILE A 63 5.00 -4.64 -14.15
CA ILE A 63 4.69 -3.64 -15.18
C ILE A 63 5.93 -2.93 -15.74
N ASP A 64 7.11 -3.12 -15.15
CA ASP A 64 8.33 -2.39 -15.50
C ASP A 64 8.69 -2.50 -16.98
N ARG A 65 8.75 -3.74 -17.52
CA ARG A 65 9.05 -3.97 -18.93
C ARG A 65 8.01 -3.36 -19.87
N ARG A 66 6.74 -3.31 -19.45
CA ARG A 66 5.67 -2.71 -20.26
C ARG A 66 5.73 -1.17 -20.23
N LEU A 67 6.13 -0.58 -19.10
CA LEU A 67 6.17 0.87 -18.93
C LEU A 67 7.43 1.50 -19.51
N VAL A 68 8.60 0.88 -19.30
CA VAL A 68 9.90 1.48 -19.64
C VAL A 68 10.75 0.63 -20.59
N GLY A 69 10.27 -0.51 -21.05
CA GLY A 69 10.91 -1.36 -22.05
C GLY A 69 12.10 -2.17 -21.55
N ARG A 70 12.37 -2.17 -20.24
CA ARG A 70 13.50 -2.90 -19.64
C ARG A 70 13.17 -3.40 -18.22
N LYS A 71 14.00 -4.33 -17.73
CA LYS A 71 14.03 -4.69 -16.31
C LYS A 71 14.51 -3.48 -15.48
N VAL A 72 13.88 -3.21 -14.35
CA VAL A 72 14.36 -2.22 -13.37
C VAL A 72 14.63 -2.82 -12.01
N TYR A 73 14.49 -4.14 -11.88
CA TYR A 73 14.75 -4.93 -10.69
C TYR A 73 15.70 -6.08 -11.00
N GLU A 74 16.45 -6.53 -9.99
CA GLU A 74 17.14 -7.80 -10.00
C GLU A 74 16.15 -8.96 -9.97
N ASP A 75 16.54 -10.14 -10.46
CA ASP A 75 15.62 -11.27 -10.67
C ASP A 75 14.93 -11.73 -9.40
N GLU A 76 15.60 -11.66 -8.25
CA GLU A 76 14.99 -12.01 -6.96
C GLU A 76 13.76 -11.15 -6.60
N PHE A 77 13.76 -9.87 -7.02
CA PHE A 77 12.64 -8.98 -6.74
C PHE A 77 11.36 -9.33 -7.51
N TYR A 78 11.45 -10.04 -8.64
CA TYR A 78 10.26 -10.50 -9.35
C TYR A 78 9.53 -11.59 -8.55
N GLU A 79 10.25 -12.49 -7.89
CA GLU A 79 9.63 -13.49 -7.01
C GLU A 79 9.16 -12.86 -5.69
N LEU A 80 9.94 -11.95 -5.11
CA LEU A 80 9.52 -11.16 -3.94
C LEU A 80 8.27 -10.34 -4.23
N GLY A 81 8.13 -9.78 -5.43
CA GLY A 81 6.95 -9.02 -5.84
C GLY A 81 5.68 -9.86 -5.88
N LYS A 82 5.74 -11.07 -6.44
CA LYS A 82 4.63 -12.02 -6.43
C LYS A 82 4.23 -12.41 -5.01
N THR A 83 5.22 -12.74 -4.19
CA THR A 83 5.02 -13.06 -2.77
C THR A 83 4.42 -11.90 -2.00
N SER A 84 4.90 -10.67 -2.23
CA SER A 84 4.38 -9.46 -1.61
C SER A 84 2.90 -9.25 -1.92
N MET A 85 2.49 -9.38 -3.17
CA MET A 85 1.08 -9.27 -3.57
C MET A 85 0.22 -10.39 -2.97
N PHE A 86 0.72 -11.62 -2.92
CA PHE A 86 0.02 -12.73 -2.29
C PHE A 86 -0.19 -12.46 -0.79
N LEU A 87 0.85 -12.03 -0.07
CA LEU A 87 0.74 -11.69 1.34
C LEU A 87 -0.23 -10.52 1.58
N ALA A 88 -0.26 -9.53 0.68
CA ALA A 88 -1.20 -8.43 0.76
C ALA A 88 -2.67 -8.89 0.69
N ILE A 89 -2.99 -9.84 -0.19
CA ILE A 89 -4.33 -10.44 -0.28
C ILE A 89 -4.69 -11.15 1.04
N MET A 90 -3.69 -11.68 1.75
CA MET A 90 -3.85 -12.27 3.08
C MET A 90 -3.88 -11.23 4.22
N GLY A 91 -3.85 -9.92 3.90
CA GLY A 91 -3.88 -8.83 4.88
C GLY A 91 -2.53 -8.54 5.55
N ILE A 92 -1.42 -8.96 4.95
CA ILE A 92 -0.07 -8.88 5.51
C ILE A 92 0.74 -7.83 4.73
N SER A 93 1.23 -6.79 5.42
CA SER A 93 2.01 -5.70 4.82
C SER A 93 3.51 -5.97 4.74
N GLU A 94 4.01 -6.92 5.49
CA GLU A 94 5.44 -7.24 5.64
C GLU A 94 6.10 -7.71 4.34
N GLY A 95 5.32 -8.15 3.36
CA GLY A 95 5.81 -8.50 2.02
C GLY A 95 6.50 -7.35 1.28
N ALA A 96 6.22 -6.10 1.66
CA ALA A 96 6.86 -4.92 1.10
C ALA A 96 8.23 -4.58 1.73
N ILE A 97 8.60 -5.21 2.85
CA ILE A 97 9.84 -4.89 3.60
C ILE A 97 11.10 -4.98 2.73
N PRO A 98 11.33 -6.03 1.92
CA PRO A 98 12.53 -6.09 1.07
C PRO A 98 12.70 -4.87 0.16
N PHE A 99 11.61 -4.41 -0.44
CA PHE A 99 11.60 -3.22 -1.28
C PHE A 99 11.89 -1.94 -0.49
N ALA A 100 11.36 -1.84 0.74
CA ALA A 100 11.60 -0.69 1.61
C ALA A 100 13.07 -0.63 2.04
N LEU A 101 13.69 -1.78 2.35
CA LEU A 101 15.09 -1.84 2.82
C LEU A 101 16.11 -1.56 1.72
N GLU A 102 15.80 -1.86 0.47
CA GLU A 102 16.71 -1.59 -0.64
C GLU A 102 16.96 -0.08 -0.82
N ARG A 103 15.92 0.75 -0.76
CA ARG A 103 16.00 2.22 -0.93
C ARG A 103 15.04 2.96 0.00
N PRO A 104 15.27 2.94 1.31
CA PRO A 104 14.30 3.40 2.30
C PRO A 104 13.95 4.89 2.15
N SER A 105 14.91 5.75 1.81
CA SER A 105 14.70 7.19 1.69
C SER A 105 13.72 7.61 0.59
N PHE A 106 13.52 6.77 -0.43
CA PHE A 106 12.55 7.01 -1.49
C PHE A 106 11.31 6.14 -1.36
N THR A 107 11.51 4.84 -1.11
CA THR A 107 10.42 3.85 -1.13
C THR A 107 9.43 4.06 0.00
N ILE A 108 9.92 4.41 1.22
CA ILE A 108 9.03 4.64 2.37
C ILE A 108 8.11 5.83 2.14
N PRO A 109 8.59 7.04 1.81
CA PRO A 109 7.70 8.16 1.50
C PRO A 109 6.75 7.85 0.34
N LEU A 110 7.21 7.15 -0.69
CA LEU A 110 6.38 6.81 -1.84
C LEU A 110 5.18 5.96 -1.45
N TYR A 111 5.39 4.85 -0.75
CA TYR A 111 4.27 3.99 -0.41
C TYR A 111 3.38 4.57 0.68
N VAL A 112 3.92 5.39 1.59
CA VAL A 112 3.10 6.14 2.57
C VAL A 112 2.14 7.08 1.85
N VAL A 113 2.65 7.91 0.93
CA VAL A 113 1.82 8.84 0.15
C VAL A 113 0.82 8.09 -0.72
N GLY A 114 1.26 7.05 -1.42
CA GLY A 114 0.36 6.22 -2.23
C GLY A 114 -0.75 5.56 -1.42
N SER A 115 -0.43 5.07 -0.22
CA SER A 115 -1.42 4.48 0.69
C SER A 115 -2.41 5.52 1.22
N ILE A 116 -1.95 6.72 1.55
CA ILE A 116 -2.82 7.83 1.94
C ILE A 116 -3.79 8.16 0.81
N ILE A 117 -3.29 8.33 -0.41
CA ILE A 117 -4.14 8.66 -1.58
C ILE A 117 -5.16 7.55 -1.82
N GLY A 118 -4.73 6.29 -1.81
CA GLY A 118 -5.61 5.14 -1.98
C GLY A 118 -6.69 5.04 -0.90
N ALA A 119 -6.29 5.14 0.37
CA ALA A 119 -7.21 5.09 1.50
C ALA A 119 -8.21 6.24 1.48
N MET A 120 -7.74 7.47 1.22
CA MET A 120 -8.61 8.64 1.13
C MET A 120 -9.57 8.56 -0.04
N SER A 121 -9.13 8.03 -1.20
CA SER A 121 -10.03 7.77 -2.34
C SER A 121 -11.16 6.81 -1.94
N GLY A 122 -10.86 5.69 -1.29
CA GLY A 122 -11.86 4.75 -0.81
C GLY A 122 -12.83 5.37 0.20
N VAL A 123 -12.31 6.09 1.19
CA VAL A 123 -13.10 6.75 2.25
C VAL A 123 -14.02 7.84 1.67
N ILE A 124 -13.49 8.72 0.83
CA ILE A 124 -14.27 9.85 0.26
C ILE A 124 -15.36 9.34 -0.67
N LEU A 125 -15.08 8.29 -1.44
CA LEU A 125 -16.06 7.67 -2.33
C LEU A 125 -17.06 6.75 -1.62
N GLY A 126 -16.95 6.60 -0.28
CA GLY A 126 -17.96 5.93 0.54
C GLY A 126 -17.73 4.45 0.80
N ALA A 127 -16.51 3.97 0.71
CA ALA A 127 -16.16 2.66 1.28
C ALA A 127 -16.23 2.74 2.81
N GLU A 128 -16.77 1.70 3.44
CA GLU A 128 -16.92 1.68 4.89
C GLU A 128 -16.71 0.26 5.43
N GLN A 129 -15.78 0.14 6.37
CA GLN A 129 -15.44 -1.13 7.02
C GLN A 129 -15.40 -0.94 8.54
N TRP A 130 -16.13 -1.79 9.23
CA TRP A 130 -16.23 -1.83 10.70
C TRP A 130 -15.59 -3.07 11.30
N PHE A 131 -14.96 -3.89 10.49
CA PHE A 131 -14.32 -5.13 10.86
C PHE A 131 -12.80 -4.98 10.74
N PRO A 132 -11.99 -5.25 11.78
CA PRO A 132 -10.55 -4.93 11.81
C PRO A 132 -9.69 -6.00 11.11
N GLU A 133 -10.07 -6.40 9.91
CA GLU A 133 -9.37 -7.41 9.12
C GLU A 133 -9.18 -6.92 7.69
N SER A 134 -7.97 -7.06 7.14
CA SER A 134 -7.63 -6.58 5.79
C SER A 134 -7.60 -7.69 4.74
N ALA A 135 -7.63 -8.95 5.16
CA ALA A 135 -7.54 -10.10 4.28
C ALA A 135 -8.80 -10.26 3.41
N ILE A 136 -8.62 -10.91 2.27
CA ILE A 136 -9.66 -11.08 1.24
C ILE A 136 -10.97 -11.69 1.77
N TRP A 137 -10.91 -12.54 2.79
CA TRP A 137 -12.12 -13.13 3.37
C TRP A 137 -12.99 -12.14 4.16
N ALA A 138 -12.44 -10.98 4.55
CA ALA A 138 -13.21 -9.90 5.18
C ALA A 138 -13.82 -8.93 4.15
N TRP A 139 -13.39 -8.94 2.90
CA TRP A 139 -13.88 -8.04 1.86
C TRP A 139 -15.40 -8.10 1.63
N PRO A 140 -16.07 -9.26 1.68
CA PRO A 140 -17.52 -9.32 1.57
C PRO A 140 -18.28 -8.53 2.66
N LEU A 141 -17.62 -8.20 3.78
CA LEU A 141 -18.19 -7.41 4.87
C LEU A 141 -18.03 -5.90 4.68
N VAL A 142 -17.31 -5.48 3.65
CA VAL A 142 -17.07 -4.06 3.34
C VAL A 142 -18.27 -3.49 2.60
N LYS A 143 -18.83 -2.40 3.11
CA LYS A 143 -19.82 -1.62 2.40
C LYS A 143 -19.15 -0.89 1.23
N ASN A 144 -19.75 -0.97 0.06
CA ASN A 144 -19.18 -0.45 -1.20
C ASN A 144 -17.82 -1.08 -1.53
N LEU A 145 -17.76 -2.41 -1.56
CA LEU A 145 -16.56 -3.18 -1.87
C LEU A 145 -15.84 -2.71 -3.15
N GLY A 146 -16.59 -2.39 -4.22
CA GLY A 146 -15.99 -1.90 -5.47
C GLY A 146 -15.16 -0.63 -5.28
N VAL A 147 -15.64 0.29 -4.45
CA VAL A 147 -14.93 1.54 -4.11
C VAL A 147 -13.74 1.26 -3.20
N TYR A 148 -13.86 0.30 -2.29
CA TYR A 148 -12.75 -0.16 -1.44
C TYR A 148 -11.59 -0.71 -2.28
N ILE A 149 -11.90 -1.60 -3.22
CA ILE A 149 -10.92 -2.16 -4.16
C ILE A 149 -10.33 -1.06 -5.05
N LEU A 150 -11.16 -0.14 -5.54
CA LEU A 150 -10.70 1.02 -6.32
C LEU A 150 -9.70 1.87 -5.54
N GLY A 151 -9.93 2.12 -4.25
CA GLY A 151 -8.98 2.81 -3.38
C GLY A 151 -7.63 2.10 -3.30
N ILE A 152 -7.64 0.78 -3.08
CA ILE A 152 -6.41 -0.03 -3.10
C ILE A 152 -5.68 0.10 -4.44
N LEU A 153 -6.40 -0.03 -5.55
CA LEU A 153 -5.83 0.02 -6.90
C LEU A 153 -5.24 1.40 -7.23
N ILE A 154 -5.92 2.49 -6.87
CA ILE A 154 -5.41 3.86 -7.07
C ILE A 154 -4.06 4.02 -6.35
N GLY A 155 -3.99 3.68 -5.07
CA GLY A 155 -2.75 3.77 -4.30
C GLY A 155 -1.66 2.86 -4.85
N ALA A 156 -1.98 1.62 -5.16
CA ALA A 156 -1.04 0.63 -5.69
C ALA A 156 -0.48 1.02 -7.06
N VAL A 157 -1.30 1.52 -7.97
CA VAL A 157 -0.86 1.97 -9.30
C VAL A 157 0.06 3.19 -9.18
N ILE A 158 -0.25 4.15 -8.31
CA ILE A 158 0.63 5.31 -8.06
C ILE A 158 1.99 4.82 -7.57
N ILE A 159 2.03 3.94 -6.57
CA ILE A 159 3.28 3.38 -6.04
C ILE A 159 4.05 2.66 -7.15
N ALA A 160 3.39 1.79 -7.90
CA ALA A 160 4.02 0.99 -8.93
C ALA A 160 4.63 1.84 -10.05
N VAL A 161 3.85 2.75 -10.60
CA VAL A 161 4.27 3.60 -11.74
C VAL A 161 5.40 4.53 -11.32
N VAL A 162 5.26 5.23 -10.21
CA VAL A 162 6.29 6.16 -9.72
C VAL A 162 7.58 5.42 -9.40
N ASN A 163 7.50 4.24 -8.78
CA ASN A 163 8.69 3.44 -8.45
C ASN A 163 9.42 2.96 -9.71
N VAL A 164 8.71 2.47 -10.73
CA VAL A 164 9.31 2.04 -12.00
C VAL A 164 10.03 3.20 -12.68
N TYR A 165 9.41 4.37 -12.81
CA TYR A 165 10.04 5.53 -13.43
C TYR A 165 11.24 6.04 -12.65
N TYR A 166 11.17 6.04 -11.32
CA TYR A 166 12.30 6.41 -10.46
C TYR A 166 13.49 5.48 -10.67
N ARG A 167 13.28 4.16 -10.63
CA ARG A 167 14.33 3.15 -10.85
C ARG A 167 14.92 3.25 -12.25
N ASN A 168 14.08 3.39 -13.27
CA ASN A 168 14.54 3.60 -14.65
C ASN A 168 15.42 4.86 -14.79
N ASN A 169 15.06 5.95 -14.11
CA ASN A 169 15.87 7.16 -14.11
C ASN A 169 17.23 6.95 -13.42
N LEU A 170 17.28 6.15 -12.34
CA LEU A 170 18.53 5.79 -11.68
C LEU A 170 19.44 4.95 -12.59
N ILE A 171 18.88 4.00 -13.35
CA ILE A 171 19.61 3.19 -14.31
C ILE A 171 20.18 4.08 -15.42
N LYS A 172 19.39 5.00 -15.97
CA LYS A 172 19.86 5.95 -16.99
C LYS A 172 20.98 6.87 -16.50
N LYS A 173 21.02 7.17 -15.19
CA LYS A 173 22.06 7.99 -14.57
C LYS A 173 23.27 7.18 -14.09
N GLY A 174 23.29 5.87 -14.32
CA GLY A 174 24.37 4.98 -13.83
C GLY A 174 24.43 4.80 -12.30
N LYS A 175 23.36 5.17 -11.60
CA LYS A 175 23.26 5.06 -10.12
C LYS A 175 22.64 3.74 -9.66
N LEU A 176 22.10 2.97 -10.57
CA LEU A 176 21.58 1.63 -10.37
C LEU A 176 22.00 0.78 -11.57
N VAL A 177 22.63 -0.34 -11.30
CA VAL A 177 23.02 -1.33 -12.30
C VAL A 177 22.15 -2.56 -12.12
N ILE A 178 21.50 -3.00 -13.18
CA ILE A 178 20.71 -4.24 -13.22
C ILE A 178 21.30 -5.09 -14.33
N ASP A 179 21.63 -6.33 -14.05
CA ASP A 179 22.11 -7.26 -15.05
C ASP A 179 20.99 -7.55 -16.07
N GLU A 180 21.21 -7.14 -17.32
CA GLU A 180 20.33 -7.48 -18.43
C GLU A 180 20.82 -8.80 -19.01
N ASP A 181 20.09 -9.91 -18.76
CA ASP A 181 20.29 -11.20 -19.46
C ASP A 181 19.85 -11.13 -20.92
#